data_aa50d1cc8e3f4e18bd90b76b3fda7ab6
#
_entry.id   aa50d1cc8e3f4e18bd90b76b3fda7ab6
#
_cell.length_a   1.000
_cell.length_b   1.000
_cell.length_c   1.000
_cell.angle_alpha   90.00
_cell.angle_beta   90.00
_cell.angle_gamma   90.00
#
_symmetry.space_group_name_H-M   'P 1'
#
loop_
_entity.id
_entity.type
_entity.pdbx_description
1 polymer ?
#
loop_
_entity_poly.entity_id
_entity_poly.type
_entity_poly.pdbx_seq_one_letter_code
_entity_poly.pdbx_strand_id
1 'polypeptide(L)'
;MNNMKNTISKGTMNIMTTMNTQFHFTNAFTNLFTRARLNNILRLATLAAACLALPTQALAQIIPCPEDVNGDGVVDSSDVGLVLLAIGDCPVSAPTISAVNPNTGTTTGGTAITITGTNLTGASSVQVGSGYATSVVVVNDTTVTAVTPAGTAGAQNVSVTTAGGIATLTGGFTYGAAWYTILEQAPNATVVPDTAVRTKIVASGFPWRVRDNSSGIEMLLIPGGTFTMGCSASNSYGCDSIENPTHQVTLSKAFYLGKTEVTQAQWQAKMGNNPSGYSGNANNPVETVSWNDILGFNTATGLRLPSEAEWEYACRGNTTTAFHSMPGYPNGTNDDSLLGNIAWYGSNNSPNGPKPVAGKAANAFGMYDMSGNVWEWCNDWYGSYAGNATDPAGPSSGSSRVVRGGYWDGVWNISSVFCRSSTRSYYAPDNRSNTVGFRVARTP
;
A
#
# COMPACT_ATOMS: atom_id res chain seq x y z
N MET A 1 52.77 5.00 -28.61
CA MET A 1 52.44 5.35 -30.00
C MET A 1 51.83 4.23 -30.84
N ASN A 2 51.59 3.03 -30.27
CA ASN A 2 51.11 1.84 -31.04
C ASN A 2 49.60 1.50 -30.89
N ASN A 3 48.84 2.29 -30.14
CA ASN A 3 47.41 1.99 -29.95
C ASN A 3 46.43 2.91 -30.68
N MET A 4 46.95 3.92 -31.42
CA MET A 4 46.08 4.83 -32.19
C MET A 4 45.90 4.45 -33.67
N LYS A 5 46.73 3.55 -34.21
CA LYS A 5 46.63 3.13 -35.61
C LYS A 5 45.63 2.02 -35.91
N ASN A 6 45.22 1.24 -34.89
CA ASN A 6 44.25 0.13 -35.09
C ASN A 6 42.77 0.55 -34.99
N THR A 7 42.46 1.75 -34.48
CA THR A 7 41.04 2.19 -34.34
C THR A 7 40.56 2.89 -35.61
N ILE A 8 41.45 3.45 -36.42
CA ILE A 8 41.08 4.18 -37.67
C ILE A 8 40.84 3.16 -38.83
N SER A 9 41.50 2.03 -38.83
CA SER A 9 41.34 1.01 -39.88
C SER A 9 39.98 0.24 -39.78
N LYS A 10 39.41 0.06 -38.59
CA LYS A 10 38.13 -0.61 -38.44
C LYS A 10 36.91 0.31 -38.65
N GLY A 11 37.04 1.60 -38.44
CA GLY A 11 35.97 2.60 -38.68
C GLY A 11 35.71 2.85 -40.16
N THR A 12 36.77 2.88 -40.98
CA THR A 12 36.66 3.12 -42.43
C THR A 12 36.09 1.92 -43.20
N MET A 13 36.31 0.72 -42.70
CA MET A 13 35.82 -0.49 -43.37
C MET A 13 34.30 -0.72 -43.14
N ASN A 14 33.76 -0.28 -42.00
CA ASN A 14 32.32 -0.36 -41.72
C ASN A 14 31.50 0.68 -42.47
N ILE A 15 32.08 1.85 -42.79
CA ILE A 15 31.39 2.89 -43.55
C ILE A 15 31.29 2.53 -45.03
N MET A 16 32.27 1.83 -45.60
CA MET A 16 32.19 1.35 -47.00
C MET A 16 31.23 0.19 -47.17
N THR A 17 31.05 -0.69 -46.17
CA THR A 17 30.09 -1.81 -46.26
C THR A 17 28.66 -1.34 -46.16
N THR A 18 28.39 -0.27 -45.39
CA THR A 18 27.03 0.28 -45.23
C THR A 18 26.61 1.09 -46.46
N MET A 19 27.53 1.78 -47.12
CA MET A 19 27.21 2.50 -48.35
C MET A 19 26.93 1.59 -49.56
N ASN A 20 27.59 0.40 -49.65
CA ASN A 20 27.35 -0.55 -50.76
C ASN A 20 26.03 -1.30 -50.64
N THR A 21 25.51 -1.47 -49.44
CA THR A 21 24.18 -2.07 -49.21
C THR A 21 23.04 -1.08 -49.46
N GLN A 22 23.26 0.22 -49.29
CA GLN A 22 22.23 1.22 -49.61
C GLN A 22 22.06 1.44 -51.11
N PHE A 23 23.11 1.28 -51.92
CA PHE A 23 23.00 1.46 -53.36
C PHE A 23 22.28 0.31 -54.09
N HIS A 24 22.24 -0.88 -53.55
CA HIS A 24 21.47 -1.99 -54.12
C HIS A 24 19.99 -1.98 -53.70
N PHE A 25 19.61 -1.33 -52.60
CA PHE A 25 18.23 -1.20 -52.17
C PHE A 25 17.45 -0.11 -52.91
N THR A 26 18.10 0.95 -53.35
CA THR A 26 17.44 2.05 -54.05
C THR A 26 16.90 1.68 -55.45
N ASN A 27 17.56 0.75 -56.17
CA ASN A 27 17.05 0.29 -57.48
C ASN A 27 15.92 -0.73 -57.45
N ALA A 28 15.75 -1.46 -56.36
CA ALA A 28 14.62 -2.35 -56.15
C ALA A 28 13.33 -1.64 -55.70
N PHE A 29 13.50 -0.55 -54.96
CA PHE A 29 12.39 0.27 -54.46
C PHE A 29 11.77 1.14 -55.53
N THR A 30 12.53 1.65 -56.47
CA THR A 30 12.00 2.55 -57.54
C THR A 30 11.02 1.86 -58.46
N ASN A 31 11.12 0.54 -58.66
CA ASN A 31 10.20 -0.22 -59.52
C ASN A 31 8.94 -0.75 -58.77
N LEU A 32 8.95 -0.79 -57.44
CA LEU A 32 7.77 -1.15 -56.64
C LEU A 32 6.86 0.07 -56.41
N PHE A 33 7.45 1.27 -56.34
CA PHE A 33 6.70 2.50 -56.08
C PHE A 33 5.89 3.01 -57.29
N THR A 34 6.26 2.66 -58.50
CA THR A 34 5.54 3.12 -59.69
C THR A 34 4.20 2.45 -59.92
N ARG A 35 3.96 1.23 -59.46
CA ARG A 35 2.65 0.57 -59.55
C ARG A 35 1.73 0.81 -58.34
N ALA A 36 2.28 1.01 -57.18
CA ALA A 36 1.50 1.33 -55.97
C ALA A 36 0.99 2.80 -56.00
N ARG A 37 1.74 3.71 -56.66
CA ARG A 37 1.37 5.13 -56.74
C ARG A 37 0.11 5.40 -57.57
N LEU A 38 -0.14 4.66 -58.65
CA LEU A 38 -1.31 4.90 -59.49
C LEU A 38 -2.63 4.47 -58.82
N ASN A 39 -2.61 3.39 -58.01
CA ASN A 39 -3.79 2.93 -57.32
C ASN A 39 -4.15 3.74 -56.08
N ASN A 40 -3.15 4.32 -55.41
CA ASN A 40 -3.40 5.16 -54.24
C ASN A 40 -3.80 6.60 -54.66
N ILE A 41 -3.26 7.12 -55.75
CA ILE A 41 -3.70 8.41 -56.31
C ILE A 41 -5.14 8.36 -56.77
N LEU A 42 -5.60 7.22 -57.38
CA LEU A 42 -6.99 7.06 -57.79
C LEU A 42 -7.92 6.90 -56.57
N ARG A 43 -7.46 6.29 -55.47
CA ARG A 43 -8.25 6.18 -54.24
C ARG A 43 -8.30 7.50 -53.47
N LEU A 44 -7.23 8.30 -53.46
CA LEU A 44 -7.25 9.65 -52.87
C LEU A 44 -8.11 10.62 -53.69
N ALA A 45 -8.12 10.53 -55.03
CA ALA A 45 -8.97 11.37 -55.86
C ALA A 45 -10.47 11.08 -55.68
N THR A 46 -10.84 9.83 -55.42
CA THR A 46 -12.23 9.43 -55.10
C THR A 46 -12.63 9.80 -53.67
N LEU A 47 -11.71 9.79 -52.71
CA LEU A 47 -11.98 10.29 -51.35
C LEU A 47 -12.09 11.82 -51.32
N ALA A 48 -11.23 12.53 -52.02
CA ALA A 48 -11.28 14.00 -52.13
C ALA A 48 -12.58 14.51 -52.75
N ALA A 49 -13.12 13.79 -53.75
CA ALA A 49 -14.41 14.12 -54.38
C ALA A 49 -15.61 13.85 -53.46
N ALA A 50 -15.52 12.87 -52.56
CA ALA A 50 -16.53 12.61 -51.54
C ALA A 50 -16.50 13.59 -50.39
N CYS A 51 -15.35 14.15 -50.05
CA CYS A 51 -15.19 15.13 -49.00
C CYS A 51 -15.71 16.54 -49.34
N LEU A 52 -15.77 16.91 -50.62
CA LEU A 52 -16.29 18.20 -51.06
C LEU A 52 -17.83 18.34 -51.03
N ALA A 53 -18.57 17.26 -50.70
CA ALA A 53 -20.03 17.25 -50.68
C ALA A 53 -20.65 17.23 -49.27
N LEU A 54 -19.84 17.24 -48.20
CA LEU A 54 -20.34 17.20 -46.84
C LEU A 54 -20.03 18.53 -46.07
N PRO A 55 -20.95 19.01 -45.20
CA PRO A 55 -20.67 20.22 -44.40
C PRO A 55 -19.50 19.98 -43.47
N THR A 56 -18.62 20.94 -43.37
CA THR A 56 -17.32 20.92 -42.66
C THR A 56 -17.36 20.44 -41.21
N GLN A 57 -18.53 20.43 -40.56
CA GLN A 57 -18.68 19.92 -39.18
C GLN A 57 -18.90 18.38 -39.08
N ALA A 58 -19.24 17.71 -40.16
CA ALA A 58 -19.44 16.25 -40.19
C ALA A 58 -18.15 15.46 -40.48
N LEU A 59 -17.13 16.12 -41.02
CA LEU A 59 -15.85 15.49 -41.39
C LEU A 59 -14.91 15.29 -40.19
N ALA A 60 -15.08 16.06 -39.11
CA ALA A 60 -14.22 15.97 -37.94
C ALA A 60 -14.42 14.70 -37.06
N GLN A 61 -15.45 13.87 -37.35
CA GLN A 61 -15.78 12.70 -36.53
C GLN A 61 -15.45 11.34 -37.15
N ILE A 62 -14.93 11.27 -38.39
CA ILE A 62 -14.96 9.98 -39.14
C ILE A 62 -13.57 9.48 -39.57
N ILE A 63 -12.51 10.27 -39.47
CA ILE A 63 -11.19 9.81 -39.93
C ILE A 63 -10.20 9.97 -38.79
N PRO A 64 -9.79 8.91 -38.09
CA PRO A 64 -8.55 8.94 -37.32
C PRO A 64 -7.45 9.26 -38.35
N CYS A 65 -6.53 10.17 -38.03
CA CYS A 65 -5.44 10.52 -38.94
C CYS A 65 -4.60 9.27 -39.23
N PRO A 66 -4.82 8.59 -40.38
CA PRO A 66 -4.23 7.28 -40.60
C PRO A 66 -2.77 7.35 -41.02
N GLU A 67 -2.18 8.55 -41.06
CA GLU A 67 -0.84 8.77 -41.58
C GLU A 67 0.08 9.62 -40.64
N ASP A 68 -0.31 9.82 -39.40
CA ASP A 68 0.55 10.33 -38.34
C ASP A 68 1.48 9.18 -37.88
N VAL A 69 2.59 9.02 -38.56
CA VAL A 69 3.54 7.90 -38.37
C VAL A 69 4.39 8.08 -37.12
N ASN A 70 4.62 9.31 -36.70
CA ASN A 70 5.40 9.62 -35.48
C ASN A 70 4.54 9.73 -34.23
N GLY A 71 3.20 9.79 -34.33
CA GLY A 71 2.27 9.81 -33.20
C GLY A 71 2.26 11.14 -32.44
N ASP A 72 2.67 12.25 -33.04
CA ASP A 72 2.74 13.56 -32.38
C ASP A 72 1.43 14.38 -32.50
N GLY A 73 0.45 13.89 -33.25
CA GLY A 73 -0.86 14.52 -33.43
C GLY A 73 -0.89 15.54 -34.55
N VAL A 74 0.16 15.64 -35.37
CA VAL A 74 0.27 16.54 -36.52
C VAL A 74 0.63 15.73 -37.75
N VAL A 75 -0.07 15.94 -38.87
CA VAL A 75 0.32 15.37 -40.15
C VAL A 75 1.09 16.41 -40.92
N ASP A 76 2.42 16.31 -40.93
CA ASP A 76 3.29 17.28 -41.59
C ASP A 76 4.37 16.61 -42.45
N SER A 77 5.39 17.40 -42.85
CA SER A 77 6.46 16.91 -43.70
C SER A 77 7.38 15.89 -43.01
N SER A 78 7.25 15.65 -41.71
CA SER A 78 8.01 14.65 -40.96
C SER A 78 7.41 13.26 -41.08
N ASP A 79 6.11 13.14 -41.36
CA ASP A 79 5.44 11.86 -41.51
C ASP A 79 5.65 11.21 -42.87
N VAL A 80 5.68 11.94 -43.89
CA VAL A 80 6.09 11.49 -45.24
C VAL A 80 6.33 12.67 -46.17
N GLY A 81 7.40 12.66 -46.94
CA GLY A 81 7.68 13.59 -48.03
C GLY A 81 6.67 13.52 -49.20
N LEU A 82 5.38 13.58 -48.89
CA LEU A 82 4.32 13.67 -49.87
C LEU A 82 3.06 14.21 -49.23
N VAL A 83 2.80 15.49 -49.35
CA VAL A 83 1.45 15.86 -49.73
C VAL A 83 1.26 17.37 -49.72
N LEU A 84 1.11 17.90 -50.79
CA LEU A 84 0.29 19.05 -51.06
C LEU A 84 -1.16 18.75 -50.75
N LEU A 85 -1.63 19.02 -49.56
CA LEU A 85 -3.04 19.40 -49.32
C LEU A 85 -3.36 19.20 -47.84
N ALA A 86 -3.55 20.30 -47.18
CA ALA A 86 -3.96 20.39 -45.77
C ALA A 86 -2.89 19.94 -44.76
N ILE A 87 -1.80 20.71 -44.70
CA ILE A 87 -0.95 20.79 -43.49
C ILE A 87 -1.85 21.40 -42.39
N GLY A 88 -2.19 20.64 -41.40
CA GLY A 88 -3.02 21.09 -40.29
C GLY A 88 -2.95 20.09 -39.13
N ASP A 89 -3.28 20.56 -37.96
CA ASP A 89 -3.40 19.69 -36.77
C ASP A 89 -4.43 18.57 -37.04
N CYS A 90 -4.04 17.34 -36.80
CA CYS A 90 -4.96 16.21 -36.80
C CYS A 90 -6.06 16.46 -35.75
N PRO A 91 -7.34 16.31 -36.05
CA PRO A 91 -8.37 16.45 -35.05
C PRO A 91 -8.18 15.35 -33.99
N VAL A 92 -7.52 15.72 -32.91
CA VAL A 92 -7.33 14.79 -31.78
C VAL A 92 -8.67 14.59 -31.10
N SER A 93 -9.10 13.35 -30.97
CA SER A 93 -10.37 13.04 -30.33
C SER A 93 -10.39 13.52 -28.89
N ALA A 94 -11.49 14.12 -28.45
CA ALA A 94 -11.65 14.58 -27.07
C ALA A 94 -11.53 13.40 -26.08
N PRO A 95 -10.84 13.58 -24.95
CA PRO A 95 -10.76 12.56 -23.93
C PRO A 95 -12.11 12.35 -23.25
N THR A 96 -12.29 11.19 -22.65
CA THR A 96 -13.41 10.92 -21.72
C THR A 96 -12.89 10.32 -20.44
N ILE A 97 -13.64 10.48 -19.33
CA ILE A 97 -13.41 9.78 -18.08
C ILE A 97 -14.66 8.99 -17.73
N SER A 98 -14.51 7.69 -17.53
CA SER A 98 -15.62 6.79 -17.16
C SER A 98 -15.60 6.43 -15.68
N ALA A 99 -14.42 6.33 -15.05
CA ALA A 99 -14.28 6.00 -13.64
C ALA A 99 -12.95 6.47 -13.04
N VAL A 100 -12.97 6.60 -11.71
CA VAL A 100 -11.76 6.81 -10.88
C VAL A 100 -11.78 5.76 -9.77
N ASN A 101 -10.67 5.06 -9.56
CA ASN A 101 -10.54 4.02 -8.53
C ASN A 101 -9.19 4.09 -7.81
N PRO A 102 -9.15 4.18 -6.46
CA PRO A 102 -10.28 4.48 -5.60
C PRO A 102 -10.87 5.88 -5.87
N ASN A 103 -12.18 6.04 -5.64
CA ASN A 103 -12.89 7.31 -5.82
C ASN A 103 -13.06 8.09 -4.51
N THR A 104 -12.37 7.68 -3.45
CA THR A 104 -12.37 8.34 -2.14
C THR A 104 -10.96 8.41 -1.57
N GLY A 105 -10.67 9.45 -0.82
CA GLY A 105 -9.40 9.61 -0.11
C GLY A 105 -9.48 10.72 0.94
N THR A 106 -8.38 10.99 1.62
CA THR A 106 -8.31 11.98 2.69
C THR A 106 -8.07 13.39 2.16
N THR A 107 -8.51 14.41 2.90
CA THR A 107 -8.25 15.82 2.57
C THR A 107 -6.77 16.19 2.52
N THR A 108 -5.89 15.37 3.10
CA THR A 108 -4.44 15.55 3.01
C THR A 108 -3.87 15.20 1.62
N GLY A 109 -4.65 14.52 0.76
CA GLY A 109 -4.19 14.00 -0.53
C GLY A 109 -3.37 12.73 -0.38
N GLY A 110 -2.51 12.44 -1.37
CA GLY A 110 -1.62 11.27 -1.34
C GLY A 110 -2.27 9.95 -1.77
N THR A 111 -3.55 9.96 -2.17
CA THR A 111 -4.23 8.74 -2.65
C THR A 111 -3.80 8.44 -4.08
N ALA A 112 -3.21 7.27 -4.31
CA ALA A 112 -2.94 6.77 -5.66
C ALA A 112 -4.26 6.36 -6.32
N ILE A 113 -4.57 6.96 -7.47
CA ILE A 113 -5.81 6.72 -8.22
C ILE A 113 -5.50 6.20 -9.63
N THR A 114 -6.39 5.37 -10.13
CA THR A 114 -6.44 4.95 -11.54
C THR A 114 -7.67 5.57 -12.18
N ILE A 115 -7.47 6.30 -13.26
CA ILE A 115 -8.50 6.94 -14.06
C ILE A 115 -8.68 6.10 -15.31
N THR A 116 -9.91 5.69 -15.61
CA THR A 116 -10.27 4.99 -16.83
C THR A 116 -11.14 5.87 -17.73
N GLY A 117 -10.96 5.74 -19.05
CA GLY A 117 -11.65 6.55 -20.03
C GLY A 117 -11.29 6.16 -21.47
N THR A 118 -11.31 7.12 -22.38
CA THR A 118 -10.86 6.95 -23.77
C THR A 118 -10.06 8.19 -24.20
N ASN A 119 -9.18 8.03 -25.19
CA ASN A 119 -8.35 9.10 -25.74
C ASN A 119 -7.48 9.80 -24.65
N LEU A 120 -6.96 9.00 -23.72
CA LEU A 120 -6.13 9.49 -22.61
C LEU A 120 -4.64 9.53 -22.95
N THR A 121 -4.24 9.05 -24.12
CA THR A 121 -2.86 9.17 -24.63
C THR A 121 -2.47 10.65 -24.70
N GLY A 122 -1.25 10.99 -24.25
CA GLY A 122 -0.77 12.36 -24.21
C GLY A 122 -1.38 13.23 -23.09
N ALA A 123 -1.98 12.62 -22.05
CA ALA A 123 -2.47 13.37 -20.91
C ALA A 123 -1.34 14.18 -20.27
N SER A 124 -1.48 15.51 -20.28
CA SER A 124 -0.49 16.47 -19.78
C SER A 124 -0.71 16.83 -18.32
N SER A 125 -1.94 16.70 -17.81
CA SER A 125 -2.27 16.96 -16.42
C SER A 125 -3.53 16.23 -15.97
N VAL A 126 -3.56 15.92 -14.66
CA VAL A 126 -4.75 15.47 -13.93
C VAL A 126 -5.02 16.48 -12.83
N GLN A 127 -6.28 16.87 -12.67
CA GLN A 127 -6.72 17.79 -11.62
C GLN A 127 -7.83 17.15 -10.80
N VAL A 128 -7.79 17.32 -9.47
CA VAL A 128 -8.84 16.87 -8.54
C VAL A 128 -9.29 18.08 -7.72
N GLY A 129 -10.51 18.51 -7.94
CA GLY A 129 -11.00 19.79 -7.42
C GLY A 129 -10.20 20.96 -8.00
N SER A 130 -9.59 21.78 -7.15
CA SER A 130 -8.71 22.89 -7.55
C SER A 130 -7.23 22.53 -7.63
N GLY A 131 -6.83 21.32 -7.18
CA GLY A 131 -5.43 20.90 -7.09
C GLY A 131 -4.98 20.03 -8.26
N TYR A 132 -3.71 20.16 -8.65
CA TYR A 132 -3.09 19.28 -9.64
C TYR A 132 -2.55 18.02 -8.95
N ALA A 133 -2.86 16.86 -9.53
CA ALA A 133 -2.31 15.58 -9.11
C ALA A 133 -0.81 15.48 -9.44
N THR A 134 -0.09 14.69 -8.66
CA THR A 134 1.32 14.37 -8.87
C THR A 134 1.48 12.97 -9.43
N SER A 135 2.69 12.60 -9.86
CA SER A 135 3.01 11.24 -10.36
C SER A 135 2.03 10.78 -11.46
N VAL A 136 1.67 11.70 -12.37
CA VAL A 136 0.78 11.38 -13.49
C VAL A 136 1.53 10.49 -14.47
N VAL A 137 0.99 9.28 -14.73
CA VAL A 137 1.54 8.32 -15.69
C VAL A 137 0.44 7.86 -16.63
N VAL A 138 0.63 8.06 -17.93
CA VAL A 138 -0.21 7.51 -18.97
C VAL A 138 0.19 6.05 -19.18
N VAL A 139 -0.68 5.12 -18.79
CA VAL A 139 -0.44 3.67 -18.95
C VAL A 139 -0.76 3.23 -20.37
N ASN A 140 -1.89 3.70 -20.91
CA ASN A 140 -2.34 3.47 -22.28
C ASN A 140 -3.47 4.46 -22.62
N ASP A 141 -4.09 4.32 -23.79
CA ASP A 141 -5.17 5.20 -24.27
C ASP A 141 -6.42 5.22 -23.37
N THR A 142 -6.60 4.21 -22.53
CA THR A 142 -7.79 4.07 -21.67
C THR A 142 -7.49 4.23 -20.18
N THR A 143 -6.20 4.42 -19.80
CA THR A 143 -5.80 4.35 -18.38
C THR A 143 -4.70 5.36 -18.07
N VAL A 144 -4.95 6.19 -17.05
CA VAL A 144 -3.98 7.11 -16.43
C VAL A 144 -3.93 6.83 -14.94
N THR A 145 -2.73 6.80 -14.35
CA THR A 145 -2.56 6.78 -12.89
C THR A 145 -2.04 8.12 -12.40
N ALA A 146 -2.43 8.49 -11.18
CA ALA A 146 -1.98 9.74 -10.56
C ALA A 146 -2.08 9.64 -9.03
N VAL A 147 -1.47 10.61 -8.32
CA VAL A 147 -1.59 10.76 -6.87
C VAL A 147 -2.34 12.06 -6.58
N THR A 148 -3.42 11.97 -5.78
CA THR A 148 -4.28 13.12 -5.51
C THR A 148 -3.57 14.21 -4.71
N PRO A 149 -3.81 15.50 -5.01
CA PRO A 149 -3.35 16.61 -4.18
C PRO A 149 -4.14 16.67 -2.86
N ALA A 150 -3.70 17.49 -1.92
CA ALA A 150 -4.57 17.90 -0.82
C ALA A 150 -5.82 18.63 -1.35
N GLY A 151 -6.98 18.41 -0.71
CA GLY A 151 -8.24 18.98 -1.16
C GLY A 151 -9.23 19.23 -0.02
N THR A 152 -10.31 19.95 -0.32
CA THR A 152 -11.42 20.20 0.61
C THR A 152 -12.34 19.00 0.70
N ALA A 153 -12.85 18.71 1.89
CA ALA A 153 -13.81 17.62 2.11
C ALA A 153 -15.05 17.76 1.21
N GLY A 154 -15.55 16.64 0.74
CA GLY A 154 -16.68 16.52 -0.15
C GLY A 154 -16.31 16.05 -1.55
N ALA A 155 -17.32 15.89 -2.40
CA ALA A 155 -17.15 15.44 -3.77
C ALA A 155 -16.44 16.51 -4.62
N GLN A 156 -15.41 16.10 -5.35
CA GLN A 156 -14.58 16.93 -6.22
C GLN A 156 -14.60 16.39 -7.64
N ASN A 157 -14.54 17.28 -8.60
CA ASN A 157 -14.42 16.91 -10.00
C ASN A 157 -13.01 16.37 -10.27
N VAL A 158 -12.91 15.37 -11.14
CA VAL A 158 -11.64 14.89 -11.67
C VAL A 158 -11.56 15.25 -13.14
N SER A 159 -10.50 15.98 -13.53
CA SER A 159 -10.29 16.38 -14.92
C SER A 159 -8.97 15.86 -15.44
N VAL A 160 -8.96 15.42 -16.70
CA VAL A 160 -7.76 15.05 -17.46
C VAL A 160 -7.66 15.95 -18.67
N THR A 161 -6.49 16.55 -18.88
CA THR A 161 -6.18 17.40 -20.05
C THR A 161 -5.30 16.63 -21.01
N THR A 162 -5.72 16.57 -22.28
CA THR A 162 -4.93 16.04 -23.41
C THR A 162 -4.87 17.07 -24.53
N ALA A 163 -4.15 16.80 -25.60
CA ALA A 163 -4.17 17.65 -26.80
C ALA A 163 -5.59 17.76 -27.41
N GLY A 164 -6.45 16.73 -27.23
CA GLY A 164 -7.85 16.73 -27.70
C GLY A 164 -8.81 17.52 -26.82
N GLY A 165 -8.37 18.10 -25.70
CA GLY A 165 -9.19 18.91 -24.81
C GLY A 165 -9.18 18.41 -23.37
N ILE A 166 -10.23 18.76 -22.63
CA ILE A 166 -10.37 18.42 -21.20
C ILE A 166 -11.61 17.53 -21.02
N ALA A 167 -11.41 16.36 -20.39
CA ALA A 167 -12.49 15.55 -19.87
C ALA A 167 -12.68 15.84 -18.38
N THR A 168 -13.92 15.88 -17.90
CA THR A 168 -14.24 16.08 -16.48
C THR A 168 -15.29 15.08 -16.02
N LEU A 169 -14.95 14.32 -14.97
CA LEU A 169 -15.92 13.50 -14.24
C LEU A 169 -16.39 14.28 -13.01
N THR A 170 -17.64 14.73 -13.05
CA THR A 170 -18.22 15.47 -11.93
C THR A 170 -18.38 14.59 -10.70
N GLY A 171 -17.88 15.07 -9.55
CA GLY A 171 -17.89 14.29 -8.31
C GLY A 171 -17.06 13.00 -8.37
N GLY A 172 -16.13 12.92 -9.31
CA GLY A 172 -15.34 11.70 -9.58
C GLY A 172 -14.44 11.25 -8.43
N PHE A 173 -14.16 12.14 -7.46
CA PHE A 173 -13.40 11.81 -6.26
C PHE A 173 -13.98 12.51 -5.04
N THR A 174 -14.11 11.80 -3.91
CA THR A 174 -14.61 12.38 -2.67
C THR A 174 -13.50 12.46 -1.62
N TYR A 175 -13.18 13.67 -1.18
CA TYR A 175 -12.30 13.86 -0.04
C TYR A 175 -13.11 13.70 1.26
N GLY A 176 -12.76 12.69 2.05
CA GLY A 176 -13.22 12.56 3.43
C GLY A 176 -12.36 13.36 4.40
N ALA A 177 -12.92 13.77 5.54
CA ALA A 177 -12.11 14.30 6.63
C ALA A 177 -11.00 13.28 6.96
N ALA A 178 -9.79 13.76 7.18
CA ALA A 178 -8.70 12.87 7.62
C ALA A 178 -9.12 12.20 8.93
N TRP A 179 -9.10 10.88 8.96
CA TRP A 179 -9.44 10.11 10.15
C TRP A 179 -8.39 10.23 11.25
N TYR A 180 -7.21 10.78 10.92
CA TYR A 180 -6.07 10.92 11.82
C TYR A 180 -5.49 12.33 11.83
N THR A 181 -4.79 12.62 12.92
CA THR A 181 -3.84 13.74 13.03
C THR A 181 -2.42 13.18 12.92
N ILE A 182 -1.58 13.78 12.07
CA ILE A 182 -0.17 13.39 11.93
C ILE A 182 0.60 13.83 13.19
N LEU A 183 1.28 12.89 13.83
CA LEU A 183 2.19 13.15 14.94
C LEU A 183 3.64 13.17 14.45
N GLU A 184 4.02 12.22 13.57
CA GLU A 184 5.35 12.15 12.95
C GLU A 184 5.20 11.65 11.52
N GLN A 185 5.79 12.38 10.56
CA GLN A 185 5.74 11.99 9.14
C GLN A 185 6.60 10.77 8.84
N ALA A 186 7.79 10.69 9.44
CA ALA A 186 8.74 9.60 9.24
C ALA A 186 9.35 9.16 10.57
N PRO A 187 9.71 7.87 10.73
CA PRO A 187 10.35 7.39 11.95
C PRO A 187 11.81 7.85 12.02
N ASN A 188 12.26 8.18 13.24
CA ASN A 188 13.66 8.39 13.48
C ASN A 188 14.43 7.07 13.70
N ALA A 189 15.77 7.13 13.54
CA ALA A 189 16.63 5.94 13.65
C ALA A 189 16.73 5.35 15.07
N THR A 190 16.42 6.15 16.10
CA THR A 190 16.45 5.68 17.50
C THR A 190 15.28 4.75 17.79
N VAL A 191 14.11 5.02 17.21
CA VAL A 191 12.89 4.22 17.44
C VAL A 191 12.80 3.06 16.44
N VAL A 192 13.08 3.31 15.16
CA VAL A 192 13.11 2.29 14.10
C VAL A 192 14.54 2.21 13.56
N PRO A 193 15.40 1.38 14.14
CA PRO A 193 16.84 1.35 13.80
C PRO A 193 17.11 0.78 12.40
N ASP A 194 16.25 -0.08 11.89
CA ASP A 194 16.40 -0.70 10.57
C ASP A 194 16.12 0.31 9.45
N THR A 195 17.17 0.61 8.67
CA THR A 195 17.09 1.56 7.53
C THR A 195 16.16 1.06 6.43
N ALA A 196 16.10 -0.24 6.16
CA ALA A 196 15.23 -0.79 5.14
C ALA A 196 13.75 -0.63 5.53
N VAL A 197 13.42 -0.81 6.81
CA VAL A 197 12.09 -0.56 7.34
C VAL A 197 11.71 0.92 7.22
N ARG A 198 12.60 1.83 7.65
CA ARG A 198 12.35 3.27 7.50
C ARG A 198 12.13 3.68 6.03
N THR A 199 12.94 3.14 5.13
CA THR A 199 12.80 3.40 3.70
C THR A 199 11.44 2.93 3.17
N LYS A 200 10.97 1.74 3.55
CA LYS A 200 9.65 1.23 3.17
C LYS A 200 8.52 2.10 3.73
N ILE A 201 8.63 2.56 4.98
CA ILE A 201 7.64 3.45 5.59
C ILE A 201 7.57 4.76 4.79
N VAL A 202 8.70 5.41 4.52
CA VAL A 202 8.74 6.67 3.76
C VAL A 202 8.24 6.46 2.33
N ALA A 203 8.63 5.37 1.67
CA ALA A 203 8.21 5.05 0.31
C ALA A 203 6.70 4.76 0.19
N SER A 204 6.03 4.42 1.29
CA SER A 204 4.58 4.22 1.30
C SER A 204 3.79 5.51 1.07
N GLY A 205 4.40 6.68 1.31
CA GLY A 205 3.75 7.99 1.26
C GLY A 205 2.86 8.31 2.46
N PHE A 206 2.62 7.35 3.36
CA PHE A 206 1.80 7.55 4.56
C PHE A 206 2.64 8.03 5.74
N PRO A 207 2.08 8.86 6.67
CA PRO A 207 2.79 9.26 7.89
C PRO A 207 3.04 8.05 8.79
N TRP A 208 4.20 8.04 9.45
CA TRP A 208 4.58 6.92 10.30
C TRP A 208 3.77 6.82 11.59
N ARG A 209 3.59 7.95 12.31
CA ARG A 209 2.86 7.99 13.58
C ARG A 209 1.69 8.95 13.48
N VAL A 210 0.52 8.43 13.77
CA VAL A 210 -0.74 9.18 13.70
C VAL A 210 -1.53 9.00 14.99
N ARG A 211 -2.48 9.92 15.22
CA ARG A 211 -3.52 9.77 16.24
C ARG A 211 -4.86 9.68 15.55
N ASP A 212 -5.58 8.60 15.79
CA ASP A 212 -6.97 8.47 15.32
C ASP A 212 -7.83 9.57 15.95
N ASN A 213 -8.51 10.36 15.11
CA ASN A 213 -9.28 11.53 15.57
C ASN A 213 -10.55 11.13 16.33
N SER A 214 -11.05 9.93 16.09
CA SER A 214 -12.24 9.42 16.76
C SER A 214 -11.91 8.93 18.17
N SER A 215 -10.91 8.06 18.31
CA SER A 215 -10.60 7.37 19.57
C SER A 215 -9.46 8.00 20.37
N GLY A 216 -8.65 8.88 19.76
CA GLY A 216 -7.43 9.41 20.35
C GLY A 216 -6.28 8.40 20.42
N ILE A 217 -6.43 7.20 19.85
CA ILE A 217 -5.41 6.15 19.87
C ILE A 217 -4.25 6.54 18.96
N GLU A 218 -3.02 6.43 19.48
CA GLU A 218 -1.81 6.54 18.67
C GLU A 218 -1.56 5.24 17.93
N MET A 219 -1.30 5.37 16.63
CA MET A 219 -1.07 4.23 15.74
C MET A 219 0.24 4.43 14.97
N LEU A 220 0.93 3.33 14.72
CA LEU A 220 2.15 3.30 13.93
C LEU A 220 1.92 2.59 12.60
N LEU A 221 2.50 3.13 11.53
CA LEU A 221 2.48 2.49 10.23
C LEU A 221 3.48 1.33 10.20
N ILE A 222 2.97 0.14 10.01
CA ILE A 222 3.74 -1.08 9.82
C ILE A 222 3.82 -1.33 8.30
N PRO A 223 5.02 -1.33 7.70
CA PRO A 223 5.16 -1.56 6.26
C PRO A 223 4.89 -3.01 5.92
N GLY A 224 4.35 -3.27 4.74
CA GLY A 224 4.22 -4.63 4.22
C GLY A 224 5.57 -5.35 4.13
N GLY A 225 5.53 -6.67 4.21
CA GLY A 225 6.74 -7.49 4.15
C GLY A 225 6.46 -8.98 4.30
N THR A 226 7.51 -9.78 4.18
CA THR A 226 7.44 -11.24 4.33
C THR A 226 8.21 -11.66 5.58
N PHE A 227 7.65 -12.58 6.35
CA PHE A 227 8.26 -13.13 7.56
C PHE A 227 7.93 -14.61 7.73
N THR A 228 8.67 -15.28 8.61
CA THR A 228 8.33 -16.64 9.03
C THR A 228 7.40 -16.55 10.22
N MET A 229 6.16 -17.01 10.07
CA MET A 229 5.15 -17.10 11.11
C MET A 229 5.22 -18.46 11.81
N GLY A 230 4.96 -18.46 13.10
CA GLY A 230 4.96 -19.67 13.93
C GLY A 230 6.24 -19.83 14.77
N CYS A 231 6.49 -21.03 15.22
CA CYS A 231 7.54 -21.32 16.18
C CYS A 231 8.91 -20.78 15.83
N SER A 232 9.57 -20.14 16.80
CA SER A 232 10.99 -19.72 16.68
C SER A 232 11.89 -20.92 16.92
N ALA A 233 12.66 -21.31 15.89
CA ALA A 233 13.43 -22.56 15.86
C ALA A 233 14.50 -22.73 16.97
N SER A 234 14.88 -21.66 17.64
CA SER A 234 15.96 -21.66 18.65
C SER A 234 15.49 -21.31 20.06
N ASN A 235 14.17 -21.37 20.33
CA ASN A 235 13.73 -21.10 21.69
C ASN A 235 13.98 -22.31 22.62
N SER A 236 14.42 -22.02 23.86
CA SER A 236 14.79 -23.04 24.84
C SER A 236 13.59 -23.83 25.42
N TYR A 237 12.38 -23.35 25.18
CA TYR A 237 11.14 -23.97 25.71
C TYR A 237 10.51 -24.99 24.79
N GLY A 238 11.04 -25.16 23.58
CA GLY A 238 10.35 -25.89 22.52
C GLY A 238 9.15 -25.10 21.97
N CYS A 239 8.45 -25.70 21.04
CA CYS A 239 7.28 -25.14 20.39
C CYS A 239 6.03 -25.90 20.80
N ASP A 240 4.94 -25.20 21.08
CA ASP A 240 3.66 -25.86 21.13
C ASP A 240 3.29 -26.35 19.71
N SER A 241 2.59 -27.48 19.64
CA SER A 241 2.10 -28.04 18.38
C SER A 241 1.24 -27.07 17.59
N ILE A 242 0.51 -26.18 18.28
CA ILE A 242 -0.36 -25.17 17.67
C ILE A 242 0.41 -24.00 17.02
N GLU A 243 1.71 -23.85 17.29
CA GLU A 243 2.60 -22.89 16.66
C GLU A 243 3.21 -23.42 15.33
N ASN A 244 2.87 -24.65 14.95
CA ASN A 244 3.41 -25.34 13.77
C ASN A 244 2.31 -25.63 12.71
N PRO A 245 2.71 -25.81 11.43
CA PRO A 245 4.07 -25.65 10.89
C PRO A 245 4.49 -24.20 10.82
N THR A 246 5.81 -23.92 10.93
CA THR A 246 6.36 -22.63 10.52
C THR A 246 6.19 -22.44 9.02
N HIS A 247 5.83 -21.25 8.60
CA HIS A 247 5.52 -20.98 7.20
C HIS A 247 5.80 -19.51 6.84
N GLN A 248 5.97 -19.25 5.56
CA GLN A 248 6.18 -17.88 5.07
C GLN A 248 4.84 -17.16 4.91
N VAL A 249 4.73 -15.98 5.52
CA VAL A 249 3.59 -15.09 5.35
C VAL A 249 4.06 -13.79 4.72
N THR A 250 3.35 -13.34 3.69
CA THR A 250 3.54 -12.03 3.07
C THR A 250 2.36 -11.14 3.40
N LEU A 251 2.61 -10.00 4.04
CA LEU A 251 1.66 -8.90 4.16
C LEU A 251 1.89 -7.95 2.99
N SER A 252 0.97 -7.94 2.03
CA SER A 252 1.15 -7.24 0.76
C SER A 252 1.02 -5.73 0.87
N LYS A 253 0.36 -5.24 1.94
CA LYS A 253 0.05 -3.83 2.17
C LYS A 253 0.55 -3.38 3.53
N ALA A 254 0.91 -2.10 3.63
CA ALA A 254 1.10 -1.44 4.92
C ALA A 254 -0.23 -1.31 5.67
N PHE A 255 -0.16 -1.27 6.99
CA PHE A 255 -1.32 -1.06 7.87
C PHE A 255 -0.91 -0.26 9.10
N TYR A 256 -1.87 0.44 9.68
CA TYR A 256 -1.69 1.07 10.98
C TYR A 256 -2.06 0.09 12.09
N LEU A 257 -1.24 0.07 13.15
CA LEU A 257 -1.49 -0.73 14.34
C LEU A 257 -1.40 0.16 15.59
N GLY A 258 -2.30 -0.04 16.54
CA GLY A 258 -2.25 0.65 17.83
C GLY A 258 -0.89 0.47 18.49
N LYS A 259 -0.23 1.59 18.82
CA LYS A 259 1.10 1.62 19.43
C LYS A 259 1.17 0.79 20.71
N THR A 260 0.06 0.72 21.45
CA THR A 260 -0.18 -0.05 22.66
C THR A 260 -1.50 -0.78 22.57
N GLU A 261 -1.86 -1.55 23.57
CA GLU A 261 -3.23 -1.99 23.79
C GLU A 261 -4.17 -0.78 23.96
N VAL A 262 -5.45 -0.97 23.71
CA VAL A 262 -6.48 0.05 24.00
C VAL A 262 -6.61 0.22 25.49
N THR A 263 -6.50 1.48 25.98
CA THR A 263 -6.59 1.78 27.40
C THR A 263 -8.03 1.86 27.91
N GLN A 264 -8.20 1.73 29.21
CA GLN A 264 -9.52 1.89 29.87
C GLN A 264 -10.13 3.26 29.59
N ALA A 265 -9.30 4.33 29.58
CA ALA A 265 -9.77 5.67 29.23
C ALA A 265 -10.30 5.75 27.78
N GLN A 266 -9.58 5.15 26.83
CA GLN A 266 -9.98 5.14 25.41
C GLN A 266 -11.25 4.33 25.19
N TRP A 267 -11.37 3.17 25.83
CA TRP A 267 -12.59 2.38 25.79
C TRP A 267 -13.78 3.14 26.39
N GLN A 268 -13.63 3.68 27.62
CA GLN A 268 -14.69 4.41 28.33
C GLN A 268 -15.16 5.63 27.55
N ALA A 269 -14.24 6.36 26.89
CA ALA A 269 -14.58 7.51 26.06
C ALA A 269 -15.48 7.16 24.88
N LYS A 270 -15.43 5.92 24.39
CA LYS A 270 -16.22 5.45 23.24
C LYS A 270 -17.46 4.65 23.63
N MET A 271 -17.33 3.82 24.63
CA MET A 271 -18.39 2.88 25.01
C MET A 271 -19.24 3.35 26.21
N GLY A 272 -18.80 4.43 26.88
CA GLY A 272 -19.51 5.03 28.00
C GLY A 272 -19.39 4.27 29.33
N ASN A 273 -18.66 3.15 29.35
CA ASN A 273 -18.45 2.31 30.54
C ASN A 273 -17.01 1.81 30.63
N ASN A 274 -16.62 1.26 31.78
CA ASN A 274 -15.36 0.55 31.94
C ASN A 274 -15.63 -0.86 32.50
N PRO A 275 -15.51 -1.94 31.70
CA PRO A 275 -15.78 -3.29 32.13
C PRO A 275 -14.65 -3.94 32.91
N SER A 276 -13.47 -3.28 33.00
CA SER A 276 -12.24 -3.86 33.52
C SER A 276 -12.34 -4.27 34.99
N GLY A 277 -11.86 -5.47 35.30
CA GLY A 277 -11.76 -5.97 36.67
C GLY A 277 -10.72 -5.20 37.50
N TYR A 278 -9.66 -4.70 36.85
CA TYR A 278 -8.62 -3.85 37.46
C TYR A 278 -8.78 -2.39 37.05
N SER A 279 -9.88 -1.76 37.47
CA SER A 279 -10.31 -0.43 37.02
C SER A 279 -9.60 0.75 37.70
N GLY A 280 -8.54 0.54 38.47
CA GLY A 280 -7.90 1.59 39.29
C GLY A 280 -7.03 2.58 38.52
N ASN A 281 -6.69 2.34 37.27
CA ASN A 281 -5.83 3.23 36.46
C ASN A 281 -6.30 3.30 35.01
N ALA A 282 -6.71 4.48 34.59
CA ALA A 282 -7.22 4.75 33.25
C ALA A 282 -6.24 4.47 32.11
N ASN A 283 -4.92 4.43 32.40
CA ASN A 283 -3.87 4.11 31.44
C ASN A 283 -3.56 2.59 31.37
N ASN A 284 -4.17 1.77 32.21
CA ASN A 284 -4.08 0.32 32.04
C ASN A 284 -4.81 -0.09 30.76
N PRO A 285 -4.46 -1.24 30.14
CA PRO A 285 -5.26 -1.81 29.07
C PRO A 285 -6.67 -2.07 29.57
N VAL A 286 -7.67 -1.89 28.69
CA VAL A 286 -9.00 -2.41 28.96
C VAL A 286 -8.95 -3.93 28.91
N GLU A 287 -9.55 -4.59 29.89
CA GLU A 287 -9.67 -6.03 29.97
C GLU A 287 -11.11 -6.43 30.36
N THR A 288 -11.40 -7.70 30.46
CA THR A 288 -12.77 -8.20 30.67
C THR A 288 -13.72 -7.80 29.51
N VAL A 289 -13.15 -7.68 28.32
CA VAL A 289 -13.87 -7.44 27.06
C VAL A 289 -13.86 -8.69 26.20
N SER A 290 -15.00 -9.08 25.67
CA SER A 290 -15.11 -10.16 24.69
C SER A 290 -14.79 -9.66 23.27
N TRP A 291 -14.50 -10.59 22.36
CA TRP A 291 -14.36 -10.29 20.96
C TRP A 291 -15.64 -9.63 20.38
N ASN A 292 -16.80 -10.10 20.84
CA ASN A 292 -18.10 -9.55 20.45
C ASN A 292 -18.31 -8.10 20.95
N ASP A 293 -17.84 -7.74 22.17
CA ASP A 293 -17.90 -6.38 22.69
C ASP A 293 -17.04 -5.42 21.84
N ILE A 294 -15.87 -5.90 21.38
CA ILE A 294 -14.94 -5.11 20.56
C ILE A 294 -15.55 -4.72 19.21
N LEU A 295 -16.48 -5.49 18.65
CA LEU A 295 -17.20 -5.10 17.45
C LEU A 295 -17.95 -3.77 17.62
N GLY A 296 -18.50 -3.50 18.81
CA GLY A 296 -19.11 -2.22 19.15
C GLY A 296 -18.11 -1.07 19.13
N PHE A 297 -16.94 -1.29 19.73
CA PHE A 297 -15.83 -0.32 19.72
C PHE A 297 -15.33 -0.06 18.29
N ASN A 298 -15.14 -1.11 17.49
CA ASN A 298 -14.74 -1.01 16.09
C ASN A 298 -15.76 -0.20 15.26
N THR A 299 -17.04 -0.44 15.47
CA THR A 299 -18.12 0.33 14.81
C THR A 299 -18.09 1.80 15.21
N ALA A 300 -17.90 2.11 16.51
CA ALA A 300 -17.86 3.48 17.02
C ALA A 300 -16.63 4.28 16.57
N THR A 301 -15.53 3.60 16.21
CA THR A 301 -14.27 4.24 15.85
C THR A 301 -13.90 4.14 14.37
N GLY A 302 -14.48 3.18 13.64
CA GLY A 302 -14.06 2.82 12.28
C GLY A 302 -12.73 2.08 12.23
N LEU A 303 -12.26 1.55 13.38
CA LEU A 303 -11.07 0.71 13.51
C LEU A 303 -11.47 -0.76 13.42
N ARG A 304 -10.47 -1.65 13.37
CA ARG A 304 -10.65 -3.10 13.35
C ARG A 304 -9.66 -3.80 14.28
N LEU A 305 -9.85 -5.06 14.55
CA LEU A 305 -8.80 -5.90 15.12
C LEU A 305 -7.73 -6.19 14.06
N PRO A 306 -6.46 -6.39 14.45
CA PRO A 306 -5.44 -6.93 13.56
C PRO A 306 -5.78 -8.38 13.19
N SER A 307 -5.33 -8.86 12.02
CA SER A 307 -5.23 -10.30 11.80
C SER A 307 -4.12 -10.90 12.69
N GLU A 308 -4.17 -12.20 12.93
CA GLU A 308 -3.13 -12.89 13.68
C GLU A 308 -1.74 -12.68 13.05
N ALA A 309 -1.68 -12.69 11.72
CA ALA A 309 -0.45 -12.49 10.97
C ALA A 309 0.06 -11.04 11.08
N GLU A 310 -0.81 -10.04 10.99
CA GLU A 310 -0.45 -8.63 11.23
C GLU A 310 0.12 -8.45 12.63
N TRP A 311 -0.52 -9.08 13.63
CA TRP A 311 -0.09 -9.02 15.02
C TRP A 311 1.31 -9.63 15.21
N GLU A 312 1.55 -10.87 14.73
CA GLU A 312 2.84 -11.55 14.89
C GLU A 312 3.96 -10.84 14.12
N TYR A 313 3.69 -10.37 12.90
CA TYR A 313 4.65 -9.59 12.12
C TYR A 313 5.08 -8.32 12.86
N ALA A 314 4.11 -7.58 13.39
CA ALA A 314 4.37 -6.37 14.17
C ALA A 314 5.10 -6.67 15.49
N CYS A 315 4.75 -7.77 16.18
CA CYS A 315 5.43 -8.22 17.39
C CYS A 315 6.90 -8.54 17.13
N ARG A 316 7.18 -9.32 16.09
CA ARG A 316 8.55 -9.69 15.73
C ARG A 316 9.44 -8.50 15.40
N GLY A 317 8.92 -7.46 14.75
CA GLY A 317 9.72 -6.30 14.38
C GLY A 317 11.01 -6.67 13.64
N ASN A 318 10.94 -7.58 12.65
CA ASN A 318 12.04 -8.19 11.89
C ASN A 318 12.92 -9.19 12.66
N THR A 319 12.58 -9.61 13.88
CA THR A 319 13.32 -10.66 14.58
C THR A 319 12.74 -12.05 14.30
N THR A 320 13.57 -13.09 14.48
CA THR A 320 13.17 -14.50 14.36
C THR A 320 13.24 -15.24 15.69
N THR A 321 13.62 -14.56 16.76
CA THR A 321 13.82 -15.08 18.11
C THR A 321 12.50 -15.24 18.85
N ALA A 322 12.54 -15.87 20.03
CA ALA A 322 11.39 -16.05 20.89
C ALA A 322 10.82 -14.69 21.36
N PHE A 323 11.68 -13.75 21.71
CA PHE A 323 11.33 -12.41 22.15
C PHE A 323 11.88 -11.38 21.17
N HIS A 324 11.09 -10.34 20.91
CA HIS A 324 11.43 -9.28 19.96
C HIS A 324 12.65 -8.43 20.41
N SER A 325 13.10 -7.53 19.55
CA SER A 325 14.20 -6.61 19.84
C SER A 325 13.94 -5.73 21.07
N MET A 326 15.02 -5.37 21.76
CA MET A 326 15.01 -4.47 22.91
C MET A 326 16.36 -3.74 23.00
N PRO A 327 16.50 -2.70 23.84
CA PRO A 327 17.77 -2.02 24.04
C PRO A 327 18.90 -3.00 24.38
N GLY A 328 20.01 -2.94 23.65
CA GLY A 328 21.14 -3.88 23.74
C GLY A 328 20.98 -5.19 22.96
N TYR A 329 19.79 -5.51 22.47
CA TYR A 329 19.47 -6.73 21.73
C TYR A 329 18.65 -6.42 20.45
N PRO A 330 19.24 -5.77 19.45
CA PRO A 330 18.50 -5.29 18.27
C PRO A 330 17.92 -6.44 17.41
N ASN A 331 18.51 -7.63 17.52
CA ASN A 331 18.06 -8.82 16.77
C ASN A 331 17.10 -9.70 17.59
N GLY A 332 16.62 -9.22 18.74
CA GLY A 332 15.84 -10.01 19.68
C GLY A 332 16.68 -10.99 20.49
N THR A 333 16.03 -11.83 21.31
CA THR A 333 16.69 -12.80 22.17
C THR A 333 15.83 -14.06 22.38
N ASN A 334 16.50 -15.16 22.74
CA ASN A 334 15.86 -16.37 23.27
C ASN A 334 16.05 -16.51 24.79
N ASP A 335 16.71 -15.54 25.42
CA ASP A 335 16.95 -15.52 26.86
C ASP A 335 15.79 -14.88 27.60
N ASP A 336 15.02 -15.69 28.32
CA ASP A 336 13.84 -15.25 29.09
C ASP A 336 14.19 -14.45 30.35
N SER A 337 15.44 -14.50 30.82
CA SER A 337 15.89 -13.65 31.93
C SER A 337 15.83 -12.15 31.55
N LEU A 338 15.84 -11.83 30.25
CA LEU A 338 15.74 -10.49 29.69
C LEU A 338 14.29 -10.04 29.43
N LEU A 339 13.32 -10.94 29.53
CA LEU A 339 11.91 -10.66 29.22
C LEU A 339 11.35 -9.50 30.03
N GLY A 340 11.83 -9.31 31.27
CA GLY A 340 11.44 -8.20 32.12
C GLY A 340 11.69 -6.81 31.56
N ASN A 341 12.52 -6.68 30.51
CA ASN A 341 12.75 -5.41 29.84
C ASN A 341 11.60 -4.99 28.90
N ILE A 342 10.85 -5.97 28.39
CA ILE A 342 9.82 -5.76 27.36
C ILE A 342 8.41 -6.18 27.79
N ALA A 343 8.28 -6.93 28.89
CA ALA A 343 7.03 -7.51 29.31
C ALA A 343 6.70 -7.26 30.77
N TRP A 344 5.41 -7.08 31.04
CA TRP A 344 4.80 -7.31 32.35
C TRP A 344 4.23 -8.72 32.38
N TYR A 345 4.77 -9.59 33.24
CA TYR A 345 4.41 -11.00 33.35
C TYR A 345 4.60 -11.49 34.77
N GLY A 346 4.20 -12.71 35.10
CA GLY A 346 4.12 -13.18 36.47
C GLY A 346 5.35 -13.00 37.33
N SER A 347 6.56 -13.01 36.77
CA SER A 347 7.79 -12.89 37.58
C SER A 347 8.11 -11.44 37.98
N ASN A 348 7.51 -10.43 37.36
CA ASN A 348 7.80 -9.02 37.64
C ASN A 348 6.56 -8.17 37.93
N ASN A 349 5.40 -8.81 38.16
CA ASN A 349 4.11 -8.13 38.25
C ASN A 349 3.63 -8.03 39.70
N SER A 350 4.25 -7.15 40.47
CA SER A 350 3.81 -6.79 41.85
C SER A 350 3.40 -5.33 41.87
N PRO A 351 2.23 -4.95 42.43
CA PRO A 351 1.10 -5.82 42.77
C PRO A 351 0.49 -6.47 41.52
N ASN A 352 -0.15 -7.63 41.69
CA ASN A 352 -0.77 -8.35 40.58
C ASN A 352 -1.83 -7.52 39.88
N GLY A 353 -1.89 -7.65 38.54
CA GLY A 353 -2.81 -6.96 37.65
C GLY A 353 -2.12 -6.30 36.45
N PRO A 354 -2.89 -5.90 35.42
CA PRO A 354 -2.34 -5.21 34.28
C PRO A 354 -1.67 -3.88 34.69
N LYS A 355 -0.66 -3.47 33.95
CA LYS A 355 0.11 -2.24 34.20
C LYS A 355 -0.22 -1.18 33.16
N PRO A 356 0.04 0.11 33.45
CA PRO A 356 -0.07 1.16 32.45
C PRO A 356 0.69 0.80 31.18
N VAL A 357 0.04 1.00 30.04
CA VAL A 357 0.62 0.72 28.73
C VAL A 357 1.92 1.50 28.49
N ALA A 358 2.79 0.99 27.63
CA ALA A 358 4.10 1.56 27.31
C ALA A 358 5.05 1.70 28.52
N GLY A 359 4.87 0.87 29.54
CA GLY A 359 5.74 0.85 30.73
C GLY A 359 7.05 0.08 30.54
N LYS A 360 7.24 -0.60 29.41
CA LYS A 360 8.42 -1.38 29.05
C LYS A 360 9.01 -0.89 27.73
N ALA A 361 10.11 -1.49 27.27
CA ALA A 361 10.75 -1.10 26.01
C ALA A 361 9.92 -1.52 24.80
N ALA A 362 9.88 -0.64 23.80
CA ALA A 362 9.28 -0.96 22.49
C ALA A 362 10.18 -1.86 21.66
N ASN A 363 9.58 -2.57 20.69
CA ASN A 363 10.34 -3.30 19.69
C ASN A 363 10.87 -2.39 18.56
N ALA A 364 11.57 -2.97 17.56
CA ALA A 364 12.17 -2.23 16.44
C ALA A 364 11.17 -1.54 15.51
N PHE A 365 9.87 -1.78 15.62
CA PHE A 365 8.82 -1.03 14.93
C PHE A 365 8.22 0.09 15.80
N GLY A 366 8.67 0.24 17.05
CA GLY A 366 8.13 1.21 18.01
C GLY A 366 6.89 0.72 18.75
N MET A 367 6.53 -0.56 18.63
CA MET A 367 5.37 -1.18 19.27
C MET A 367 5.67 -1.55 20.71
N TYR A 368 4.77 -1.21 21.63
CA TYR A 368 4.86 -1.52 23.05
C TYR A 368 3.94 -2.68 23.42
N ASP A 369 4.25 -3.33 24.53
CA ASP A 369 3.41 -4.35 25.18
C ASP A 369 3.03 -5.52 24.25
N MET A 370 3.91 -5.81 23.26
CA MET A 370 3.74 -6.96 22.37
C MET A 370 4.07 -8.29 23.07
N SER A 371 4.55 -8.23 24.30
CA SER A 371 4.86 -9.34 25.18
C SER A 371 4.34 -9.02 26.57
N GLY A 372 3.45 -9.85 27.12
CA GLY A 372 2.86 -9.70 28.46
C GLY A 372 1.74 -8.65 28.53
N ASN A 373 1.51 -8.10 29.68
CA ASN A 373 0.42 -7.23 30.10
C ASN A 373 -0.94 -7.92 29.97
N VAL A 374 -1.60 -7.88 28.80
CA VAL A 374 -2.81 -8.67 28.55
C VAL A 374 -2.73 -9.43 27.22
N TRP A 375 -3.36 -10.60 27.17
CA TRP A 375 -3.66 -11.24 25.87
C TRP A 375 -4.44 -10.30 24.99
N GLU A 376 -4.19 -10.33 23.68
CA GLU A 376 -4.83 -9.46 22.73
C GLU A 376 -5.64 -10.24 21.71
N TRP A 377 -6.94 -9.91 21.61
CA TRP A 377 -7.81 -10.46 20.60
C TRP A 377 -7.33 -10.11 19.18
N CYS A 378 -7.27 -11.13 18.32
CA CYS A 378 -7.11 -10.97 16.88
C CYS A 378 -8.45 -11.20 16.15
N ASN A 379 -8.51 -10.74 14.89
CA ASN A 379 -9.73 -10.89 14.08
C ASN A 379 -10.01 -12.34 13.68
N ASP A 380 -8.96 -13.17 13.60
CA ASP A 380 -9.00 -14.50 13.02
C ASP A 380 -9.76 -15.50 13.88
N TRP A 381 -10.52 -16.38 13.22
CA TRP A 381 -10.92 -17.63 13.83
C TRP A 381 -9.69 -18.50 14.07
N TYR A 382 -9.66 -19.16 15.20
CA TYR A 382 -8.59 -20.10 15.51
C TYR A 382 -8.68 -21.34 14.62
N GLY A 383 -7.54 -21.74 14.05
CA GLY A 383 -7.35 -22.95 13.27
C GLY A 383 -5.88 -23.28 13.08
N SER A 384 -5.61 -24.46 12.53
CA SER A 384 -4.25 -24.86 12.16
C SER A 384 -3.70 -23.98 11.04
N TYR A 385 -2.41 -23.72 11.04
CA TYR A 385 -1.75 -23.01 9.96
C TYR A 385 -1.83 -23.81 8.65
N ALA A 386 -2.23 -23.14 7.57
CA ALA A 386 -2.44 -23.78 6.27
C ALA A 386 -1.15 -23.79 5.39
N GLY A 387 -0.02 -23.27 5.91
CA GLY A 387 1.22 -23.09 5.16
C GLY A 387 1.39 -21.68 4.58
N ASN A 388 2.28 -21.52 3.59
CA ASN A 388 2.62 -20.21 3.03
C ASN A 388 1.38 -19.47 2.52
N ALA A 389 1.27 -18.18 2.86
CA ALA A 389 0.09 -17.38 2.53
C ALA A 389 0.44 -15.90 2.29
N THR A 390 -0.42 -15.21 1.55
CA THR A 390 -0.41 -13.76 1.42
C THR A 390 -1.68 -13.21 2.05
N ASP A 391 -1.51 -12.21 2.94
CA ASP A 391 -2.59 -11.54 3.68
C ASP A 391 -3.58 -12.54 4.34
N PRO A 392 -3.12 -13.53 5.11
CA PRO A 392 -4.01 -14.51 5.71
C PRO A 392 -4.93 -13.87 6.75
N ALA A 393 -6.19 -14.32 6.77
CA ALA A 393 -7.22 -13.87 7.70
C ALA A 393 -7.81 -15.02 8.54
N GLY A 394 -7.07 -16.14 8.62
CA GLY A 394 -7.52 -17.36 9.30
C GLY A 394 -8.64 -18.10 8.57
N PRO A 395 -9.22 -19.14 9.17
CA PRO A 395 -10.39 -19.84 8.64
C PRO A 395 -11.60 -18.91 8.48
N SER A 396 -12.50 -19.23 7.55
CA SER A 396 -13.73 -18.45 7.33
C SER A 396 -14.76 -18.57 8.45
N SER A 397 -14.65 -19.63 9.29
CA SER A 397 -15.52 -19.87 10.43
C SER A 397 -14.79 -20.67 11.49
N GLY A 398 -15.29 -20.63 12.73
CA GLY A 398 -14.73 -21.37 13.85
C GLY A 398 -15.58 -21.22 15.12
N SER A 399 -15.14 -21.84 16.21
CA SER A 399 -15.77 -21.72 17.54
C SER A 399 -15.00 -20.79 18.48
N SER A 400 -13.77 -20.46 18.15
CA SER A 400 -12.88 -19.66 18.99
C SER A 400 -12.10 -18.64 18.16
N ARG A 401 -11.80 -17.49 18.76
CA ARG A 401 -10.95 -16.45 18.17
C ARG A 401 -9.55 -16.51 18.75
N VAL A 402 -8.57 -16.13 17.95
CA VAL A 402 -7.16 -16.11 18.35
C VAL A 402 -6.90 -15.00 19.36
N VAL A 403 -6.03 -15.28 20.36
CA VAL A 403 -5.41 -14.29 21.22
C VAL A 403 -3.88 -14.45 21.21
N ARG A 404 -3.17 -13.33 21.36
CA ARG A 404 -1.71 -13.27 21.24
C ARG A 404 -1.09 -12.44 22.35
N GLY A 405 0.24 -12.58 22.58
CA GLY A 405 1.06 -11.68 23.39
C GLY A 405 1.38 -12.16 24.80
N GLY A 406 0.60 -13.07 25.38
CA GLY A 406 0.75 -13.43 26.79
C GLY A 406 0.11 -12.41 27.74
N TYR A 407 0.29 -12.58 29.04
CA TYR A 407 -0.43 -11.80 30.04
C TYR A 407 0.34 -11.65 31.37
N TRP A 408 -0.17 -10.78 32.23
CA TRP A 408 0.44 -10.33 33.46
C TRP A 408 0.50 -11.37 34.59
N ASP A 409 -0.34 -12.41 34.56
CA ASP A 409 -0.48 -13.34 35.69
C ASP A 409 0.62 -14.41 35.70
N GLY A 410 1.06 -14.75 36.88
CA GLY A 410 2.20 -15.65 37.15
C GLY A 410 1.86 -16.94 37.87
N VAL A 411 0.60 -17.35 37.90
CA VAL A 411 0.12 -18.49 38.72
C VAL A 411 0.91 -19.80 38.53
N TRP A 412 1.63 -19.96 37.39
CA TRP A 412 2.27 -21.24 37.04
C TRP A 412 3.80 -21.19 36.86
N ASN A 413 4.51 -20.09 37.21
CA ASN A 413 5.96 -19.91 36.96
C ASN A 413 6.44 -20.13 35.50
N ILE A 414 5.51 -20.24 34.54
CA ILE A 414 5.76 -20.48 33.11
C ILE A 414 5.29 -19.31 32.22
N SER A 415 5.00 -18.17 32.85
CA SER A 415 4.41 -17.02 32.14
C SER A 415 5.31 -16.47 31.04
N SER A 416 6.65 -16.65 31.12
CA SER A 416 7.58 -16.28 30.05
C SER A 416 7.30 -17.01 28.73
N VAL A 417 6.88 -18.28 28.77
CA VAL A 417 6.55 -19.08 27.58
C VAL A 417 5.42 -18.45 26.77
N PHE A 418 4.44 -17.87 27.47
CA PHE A 418 3.29 -17.24 26.82
C PHE A 418 3.61 -15.91 26.17
N CYS A 419 4.68 -15.23 26.60
CA CYS A 419 5.09 -13.94 26.08
C CYS A 419 5.96 -14.01 24.82
N ARG A 420 6.19 -15.20 24.23
CA ARG A 420 6.96 -15.36 22.98
C ARG A 420 6.17 -14.81 21.79
N SER A 421 6.87 -14.28 20.81
CA SER A 421 6.27 -13.75 19.58
C SER A 421 5.41 -14.77 18.83
N SER A 422 5.76 -16.06 18.88
CA SER A 422 5.04 -17.16 18.20
C SER A 422 3.87 -17.71 19.01
N THR A 423 3.84 -17.48 20.34
CA THR A 423 2.81 -18.07 21.17
C THR A 423 1.42 -17.59 20.79
N ARG A 424 0.52 -18.52 20.65
CA ARG A 424 -0.89 -18.29 20.34
C ARG A 424 -1.79 -19.03 21.31
N SER A 425 -2.97 -18.48 21.55
CA SER A 425 -4.04 -19.14 22.30
C SER A 425 -5.39 -18.78 21.70
N TYR A 426 -6.47 -19.23 22.27
CA TYR A 426 -7.79 -18.97 21.74
C TYR A 426 -8.88 -19.04 22.82
N TYR A 427 -9.92 -18.24 22.63
CA TYR A 427 -11.12 -18.26 23.46
C TYR A 427 -12.40 -18.17 22.62
N ALA A 428 -13.53 -18.60 23.18
CA ALA A 428 -14.84 -18.35 22.59
C ALA A 428 -15.09 -16.84 22.44
N PRO A 429 -15.76 -16.39 21.37
CA PRO A 429 -15.92 -14.94 21.08
C PRO A 429 -16.64 -14.13 22.16
N ASP A 430 -17.38 -14.77 23.04
CA ASP A 430 -18.11 -14.17 24.17
C ASP A 430 -17.35 -14.23 25.49
N ASN A 431 -16.17 -14.88 25.52
CA ASN A 431 -15.34 -14.97 26.72
C ASN A 431 -14.87 -13.59 27.19
N ARG A 432 -14.92 -13.36 28.49
CA ARG A 432 -14.39 -12.18 29.17
C ARG A 432 -13.44 -12.61 30.28
N SER A 433 -12.23 -12.07 30.27
CA SER A 433 -11.22 -12.34 31.30
C SER A 433 -10.45 -11.08 31.63
N ASN A 434 -10.09 -10.92 32.87
CA ASN A 434 -9.22 -9.83 33.32
C ASN A 434 -7.76 -9.92 32.83
N THR A 435 -7.47 -10.95 32.07
CA THR A 435 -6.16 -11.15 31.40
C THR A 435 -6.23 -10.91 29.90
N VAL A 436 -7.39 -10.53 29.34
CA VAL A 436 -7.60 -10.40 27.90
C VAL A 436 -8.15 -9.01 27.56
N GLY A 437 -7.41 -8.29 26.72
CA GLY A 437 -7.76 -7.02 26.12
C GLY A 437 -7.55 -7.07 24.61
N PHE A 438 -7.17 -5.95 23.98
CA PHE A 438 -6.94 -5.89 22.54
C PHE A 438 -6.17 -4.62 22.14
N ARG A 439 -5.60 -4.65 20.95
CA ARG A 439 -5.20 -3.45 20.21
C ARG A 439 -5.94 -3.37 18.88
N VAL A 440 -5.93 -2.19 18.28
CA VAL A 440 -6.67 -1.93 17.03
C VAL A 440 -5.74 -1.78 15.85
N ALA A 441 -6.29 -2.04 14.66
CA ALA A 441 -5.62 -1.84 13.38
C ALA A 441 -6.50 -1.00 12.44
N ARG A 442 -5.89 -0.46 11.39
CA ARG A 442 -6.58 0.21 10.28
C ARG A 442 -5.77 0.13 9.00
N THR A 443 -6.44 -0.04 7.88
CA THR A 443 -5.83 0.14 6.55
C THR A 443 -5.63 1.64 6.30
N PRO A 444 -4.49 2.09 5.76
CA PRO A 444 -4.20 3.48 5.46
C PRO A 444 -5.21 4.18 4.57
#